data_518a8c27538c5ddbf7a295a70a91c37e
#
_entry.id   518a8c27538c5ddbf7a295a70a91c37e
#
_cell.length_a   1.000
_cell.length_b   1.000
_cell.length_c   1.000
_cell.angle_alpha   90.00
_cell.angle_beta   90.00
_cell.angle_gamma   90.00
#
_symmetry.space_group_name_H-M   'P 1'
#
loop_
_entity.id
_entity.type
_entity.pdbx_description
1 polymer ?
#
loop_
_entity_poly.entity_id
_entity_poly.type
_entity_poly.pdbx_seq_one_letter_code
_entity_poly.pdbx_strand_id
1 'polypeptide(L)'
;MGRIVGIDLGTTNSVVAVLEAGRPHVIANAEGGRTTPSVVGYTKDQELLVGQLARRQLVLSPRNTFSNLKRFVGRDWDELEDSSLSVPYTVRANDQGQVRVPCPVTEREYAPEELVASIIRKLVDDASTYLGEPVEAAVVTVPAYFNDAQRQATRDAGRLAGVSVERILNEPTAAALAYGFDRSAVKRVLVFDLGGGTFDVSLLRI
;
A
#
# COMPACT_ATOMS: atom_id res chain seq x y z
N MET A 1 14.01 -20.23 7.03
CA MET A 1 13.02 -19.55 6.19
C MET A 1 12.52 -18.37 7.00
N GLY A 2 12.70 -17.15 6.50
CA GLY A 2 12.20 -15.97 7.17
C GLY A 2 10.68 -15.94 7.25
N ARG A 3 10.13 -15.05 8.08
CA ARG A 3 8.68 -14.91 8.24
C ARG A 3 8.05 -14.30 7.01
N ILE A 4 6.85 -14.79 6.69
CA ILE A 4 5.98 -14.25 5.64
C ILE A 4 4.80 -13.56 6.31
N VAL A 5 4.49 -12.35 5.86
CA VAL A 5 3.35 -11.57 6.32
C VAL A 5 2.36 -11.30 5.18
N GLY A 6 1.10 -11.05 5.54
CA GLY A 6 0.11 -10.50 4.61
C GLY A 6 0.08 -8.97 4.75
N ILE A 7 0.14 -8.26 3.65
CA ILE A 7 0.01 -6.80 3.61
C ILE A 7 -1.21 -6.43 2.76
N ASP A 8 -2.17 -5.77 3.38
CA ASP A 8 -3.22 -5.06 2.66
C ASP A 8 -2.78 -3.62 2.42
N LEU A 9 -2.37 -3.35 1.18
CA LEU A 9 -1.84 -2.05 0.76
C LEU A 9 -2.98 -1.15 0.27
N GLY A 10 -3.69 -0.52 1.20
CA GLY A 10 -4.84 0.32 0.86
C GLY A 10 -4.48 1.75 0.41
N THR A 11 -5.39 2.40 -0.30
CA THR A 11 -5.21 3.80 -0.76
C THR A 11 -5.11 4.79 0.41
N THR A 12 -5.88 4.57 1.46
CA THR A 12 -5.96 5.47 2.64
C THR A 12 -5.25 4.89 3.85
N ASN A 13 -5.44 3.61 4.13
CA ASN A 13 -4.81 2.90 5.23
C ASN A 13 -4.31 1.54 4.76
N SER A 14 -3.20 1.10 5.33
CA SER A 14 -2.63 -0.23 5.09
C SER A 14 -2.62 -1.05 6.37
N VAL A 15 -2.58 -2.37 6.22
CA VAL A 15 -2.60 -3.32 7.33
C VAL A 15 -1.54 -4.39 7.09
N VAL A 16 -0.89 -4.84 8.16
CA VAL A 16 -0.03 -6.02 8.14
C VAL A 16 -0.55 -7.08 9.10
N ALA A 17 -0.52 -8.33 8.67
CA ALA A 17 -0.98 -9.46 9.45
C ALA A 17 -0.05 -10.67 9.29
N VAL A 18 -0.04 -11.52 10.29
CA VAL A 18 0.71 -12.79 10.33
C VAL A 18 -0.24 -13.94 10.64
N LEU A 19 0.15 -15.15 10.25
CA LEU A 19 -0.54 -16.37 10.65
C LEU A 19 0.14 -16.95 11.90
N GLU A 20 -0.55 -16.92 13.05
CA GLU A 20 -0.10 -17.47 14.32
C GLU A 20 -1.00 -18.64 14.73
N ALA A 21 -0.40 -19.80 14.96
CA ALA A 21 -1.12 -21.03 15.30
C ALA A 21 -2.33 -21.31 14.39
N GLY A 22 -2.18 -21.05 13.08
CA GLY A 22 -3.21 -21.25 12.08
C GLY A 22 -4.34 -20.19 12.06
N ARG A 23 -4.20 -19.09 12.81
CA ARG A 23 -5.16 -17.98 12.84
C ARG A 23 -4.51 -16.68 12.37
N PRO A 24 -5.19 -15.89 11.53
CA PRO A 24 -4.69 -14.58 11.15
C PRO A 24 -4.71 -13.62 12.35
N HIS A 25 -3.59 -12.94 12.55
CA HIS A 25 -3.44 -11.90 13.57
C HIS A 25 -3.00 -10.59 12.90
N VAL A 26 -3.78 -9.52 13.09
CA VAL A 26 -3.43 -8.17 12.61
C VAL A 26 -2.46 -7.55 13.61
N ILE A 27 -1.27 -7.20 13.12
CA ILE A 27 -0.20 -6.63 13.92
C ILE A 27 -0.48 -5.13 14.15
N ALA A 28 -0.38 -4.70 15.41
CA ALA A 28 -0.45 -3.29 15.75
C ALA A 28 0.86 -2.59 15.35
N ASN A 29 0.75 -1.38 14.80
CA ASN A 29 1.91 -0.54 14.49
C ASN A 29 2.54 0.04 15.77
N ALA A 30 3.70 0.69 15.63
CA ALA A 30 4.43 1.30 16.75
C ALA A 30 3.61 2.37 17.51
N GLU A 31 2.59 2.95 16.85
CA GLU A 31 1.67 3.93 17.45
C GLU A 31 0.45 3.27 18.12
N GLY A 32 0.39 1.93 18.19
CA GLY A 32 -0.67 1.14 18.82
C GLY A 32 -1.92 0.94 17.95
N GLY A 33 -1.93 1.42 16.71
CA GLY A 33 -3.04 1.26 15.77
C GLY A 33 -2.96 -0.05 14.99
N ARG A 34 -4.11 -0.64 14.66
CA ARG A 34 -4.18 -1.83 13.78
C ARG A 34 -4.15 -1.47 12.29
N THR A 35 -4.26 -0.20 11.96
CA THR A 35 -4.16 0.33 10.60
C THR A 35 -3.09 1.41 10.59
N THR A 36 -2.29 1.44 9.53
CA THR A 36 -1.26 2.45 9.29
C THR A 36 -1.72 3.34 8.14
N PRO A 37 -1.87 4.65 8.32
CA PRO A 37 -2.19 5.55 7.22
C PRO A 37 -1.20 5.40 6.06
N SER A 38 -1.70 5.27 4.83
CA SER A 38 -0.89 5.18 3.61
C SER A 38 -0.40 6.58 3.20
N VAL A 39 0.36 7.20 4.09
CA VAL A 39 0.85 8.57 3.97
C VAL A 39 2.36 8.59 4.23
N VAL A 40 3.08 9.31 3.36
CA VAL A 40 4.53 9.53 3.47
C VAL A 40 4.77 11.03 3.49
N GLY A 41 5.73 11.50 4.25
CA GLY A 41 6.07 12.91 4.27
C GLY A 41 7.52 13.14 4.67
N TYR A 42 7.98 14.36 4.45
CA TYR A 42 9.31 14.79 4.87
C TYR A 42 9.22 16.04 5.74
N THR A 43 9.95 16.04 6.87
CA THR A 43 10.09 17.22 7.74
C THR A 43 10.93 18.29 7.05
N LYS A 44 11.01 19.50 7.67
CA LYS A 44 11.89 20.57 7.20
C LYS A 44 13.37 20.16 7.22
N ASP A 45 13.72 19.23 8.10
CA ASP A 45 15.08 18.67 8.24
C ASP A 45 15.31 17.45 7.35
N GLN A 46 14.40 17.22 6.37
CA GLN A 46 14.42 16.13 5.40
C GLN A 46 14.26 14.72 6.03
N GLU A 47 13.77 14.62 7.26
CA GLU A 47 13.49 13.35 7.90
C GLU A 47 12.22 12.73 7.31
N LEU A 48 12.28 11.44 7.01
CA LEU A 48 11.16 10.66 6.48
C LEU A 48 10.14 10.36 7.59
N LEU A 49 8.89 10.71 7.35
CA LEU A 49 7.74 10.34 8.17
C LEU A 49 6.83 9.39 7.38
N VAL A 50 6.33 8.35 8.06
CA VAL A 50 5.38 7.40 7.46
C VAL A 50 4.22 7.15 8.42
N GLY A 51 3.04 6.91 7.88
CA GLY A 51 1.87 6.54 8.65
C GLY A 51 1.28 7.70 9.44
N GLN A 52 1.02 7.49 10.72
CA GLN A 52 0.32 8.45 11.58
C GLN A 52 1.11 9.76 11.75
N LEU A 53 2.42 9.70 11.82
CA LEU A 53 3.27 10.88 11.94
C LEU A 53 3.19 11.75 10.67
N ALA A 54 3.29 11.14 9.48
CA ALA A 54 3.11 11.83 8.21
C ALA A 54 1.68 12.40 8.08
N ARG A 55 0.66 11.65 8.48
CA ARG A 55 -0.74 12.12 8.44
C ARG A 55 -0.97 13.38 9.27
N ARG A 56 -0.33 13.51 10.44
CA ARG A 56 -0.44 14.72 11.28
C ARG A 56 0.11 15.97 10.62
N GLN A 57 1.09 15.82 9.73
CA GLN A 57 1.71 16.93 9.03
C GLN A 57 0.97 17.35 7.74
N LEU A 58 -0.02 16.58 7.26
CA LEU A 58 -0.76 16.86 6.01
C LEU A 58 -1.29 18.30 5.93
N VAL A 59 -1.80 18.84 7.04
CA VAL A 59 -2.36 20.21 7.09
C VAL A 59 -1.24 21.26 7.15
N LEU A 60 -0.13 20.95 7.80
CA LEU A 60 0.96 21.91 8.03
C LEU A 60 1.95 21.99 6.86
N SER A 61 2.18 20.86 6.20
CA SER A 61 3.15 20.75 5.10
C SER A 61 2.59 19.90 3.94
N PRO A 62 1.49 20.32 3.29
CA PRO A 62 0.80 19.52 2.29
C PRO A 62 1.67 19.23 1.07
N ARG A 63 2.58 20.14 0.69
CA ARG A 63 3.47 19.95 -0.48
C ARG A 63 4.60 18.93 -0.27
N ASN A 64 4.88 18.59 1.00
CA ASN A 64 5.91 17.62 1.38
C ASN A 64 5.30 16.37 2.04
N THR A 65 3.98 16.17 1.86
CA THR A 65 3.25 15.05 2.44
C THR A 65 2.33 14.41 1.40
N PHE A 66 2.54 13.13 1.14
CA PHE A 66 2.01 12.42 0.00
C PHE A 66 1.03 11.34 0.47
N SER A 67 -0.19 11.43 0.01
CA SER A 67 -1.29 10.47 0.26
C SER A 67 -1.90 10.02 -1.07
N ASN A 68 -2.79 9.02 -1.04
CA ASN A 68 -3.43 8.47 -2.24
C ASN A 68 -2.44 7.92 -3.30
N LEU A 69 -1.23 7.60 -2.89
CA LEU A 69 -0.13 7.16 -3.77
C LEU A 69 -0.48 5.96 -4.65
N LYS A 70 -1.34 5.06 -4.15
CA LYS A 70 -1.80 3.88 -4.89
C LYS A 70 -2.46 4.21 -6.23
N ARG A 71 -3.00 5.42 -6.40
CA ARG A 71 -3.61 5.89 -7.64
C ARG A 71 -2.60 6.10 -8.76
N PHE A 72 -1.31 6.26 -8.42
CA PHE A 72 -0.22 6.58 -9.34
C PHE A 72 0.70 5.40 -9.63
N VAL A 73 0.72 4.39 -8.76
CA VAL A 73 1.62 3.23 -8.87
C VAL A 73 1.42 2.50 -10.20
N GLY A 74 2.52 2.35 -10.96
CA GLY A 74 2.54 1.61 -12.22
C GLY A 74 1.69 2.21 -13.33
N ARG A 75 1.41 3.51 -13.28
CA ARG A 75 0.71 4.25 -14.33
C ARG A 75 1.64 5.25 -15.01
N ASP A 76 1.47 5.41 -16.30
CA ASP A 76 2.00 6.52 -17.05
C ASP A 76 1.09 7.75 -16.91
N TRP A 77 1.63 8.93 -17.21
CA TRP A 77 0.91 10.20 -17.06
C TRP A 77 -0.41 10.24 -17.83
N ASP A 78 -0.41 9.71 -19.06
CA ASP A 78 -1.58 9.73 -19.94
C ASP A 78 -2.71 8.78 -19.47
N GLU A 79 -2.42 7.88 -18.54
CA GLU A 79 -3.39 6.98 -17.92
C GLU A 79 -4.08 7.60 -16.68
N LEU A 80 -3.64 8.79 -16.25
CA LEU A 80 -4.19 9.42 -15.06
C LEU A 80 -5.48 10.17 -15.38
N GLU A 81 -6.49 9.93 -14.55
CA GLU A 81 -7.72 10.72 -14.55
C GLU A 81 -7.52 12.02 -13.78
N ASP A 82 -8.21 13.10 -14.17
CA ASP A 82 -8.19 14.40 -13.48
C ASP A 82 -8.53 14.27 -11.99
N SER A 83 -9.44 13.36 -11.64
CA SER A 83 -9.81 13.05 -10.26
C SER A 83 -8.63 12.54 -9.42
N SER A 84 -7.66 11.87 -10.03
CA SER A 84 -6.45 11.37 -9.37
C SER A 84 -5.50 12.50 -9.04
N LEU A 85 -5.50 13.57 -9.83
CA LEU A 85 -4.65 14.76 -9.66
C LEU A 85 -5.17 15.72 -8.58
N SER A 86 -6.37 15.47 -8.02
CA SER A 86 -6.91 16.26 -6.90
C SER A 86 -6.22 15.89 -5.58
N VAL A 87 -4.94 16.24 -5.50
CA VAL A 87 -4.07 16.05 -4.32
C VAL A 87 -3.38 17.36 -3.94
N PRO A 88 -3.02 17.58 -2.66
CA PRO A 88 -2.47 18.86 -2.20
C PRO A 88 -0.98 19.05 -2.52
N TYR A 89 -0.37 18.15 -3.25
CA TYR A 89 1.03 18.17 -3.68
C TYR A 89 1.12 18.10 -5.21
N THR A 90 2.29 18.39 -5.75
CA THR A 90 2.51 18.35 -7.20
C THR A 90 2.72 16.92 -7.68
N VAL A 91 2.06 16.58 -8.79
CA VAL A 91 2.32 15.37 -9.57
C VAL A 91 2.58 15.82 -11.00
N ARG A 92 3.58 15.26 -11.67
CA ARG A 92 3.92 15.63 -13.04
C ARG A 92 4.49 14.45 -13.84
N ALA A 93 4.52 14.58 -15.16
CA ALA A 93 5.27 13.69 -16.03
C ALA A 93 6.76 14.07 -16.04
N ASN A 94 7.64 13.09 -16.17
CA ASN A 94 9.00 13.32 -16.65
C ASN A 94 9.04 13.30 -18.20
N ASP A 95 10.23 13.47 -18.79
CA ASP A 95 10.43 13.49 -20.25
C ASP A 95 10.07 12.14 -20.92
N GLN A 96 9.90 11.08 -20.16
CA GLN A 96 9.52 9.75 -20.62
C GLN A 96 8.02 9.44 -20.42
N GLY A 97 7.22 10.42 -19.97
CA GLY A 97 5.80 10.24 -19.66
C GLY A 97 5.52 9.52 -18.33
N GLN A 98 6.54 9.23 -17.53
CA GLN A 98 6.36 8.55 -16.26
C GLN A 98 5.93 9.53 -15.16
N VAL A 99 5.06 9.07 -14.27
CA VAL A 99 4.61 9.87 -13.12
C VAL A 99 5.75 10.13 -12.14
N ARG A 100 5.88 11.39 -11.73
CA ARG A 100 6.84 11.85 -10.70
C ARG A 100 6.14 12.72 -9.67
N VAL A 101 6.59 12.59 -8.43
CA VAL A 101 6.12 13.36 -7.28
C VAL A 101 7.27 14.20 -6.75
N PRO A 102 7.35 15.49 -7.10
CA PRO A 102 8.36 16.40 -6.57
C PRO A 102 8.15 16.65 -5.07
N CYS A 103 9.24 16.61 -4.32
CA CYS A 103 9.26 16.97 -2.91
C CYS A 103 10.13 18.22 -2.72
N PRO A 104 9.54 19.38 -2.47
CA PRO A 104 10.30 20.64 -2.38
C PRO A 104 11.39 20.64 -1.31
N VAL A 105 11.13 20.03 -0.16
CA VAL A 105 12.08 20.07 0.97
C VAL A 105 13.30 19.18 0.74
N THR A 106 13.18 18.09 -0.01
CA THR A 106 14.31 17.21 -0.34
C THR A 106 14.97 17.56 -1.67
N GLU A 107 14.38 18.49 -2.43
CA GLU A 107 14.78 18.86 -3.79
C GLU A 107 14.87 17.65 -4.75
N ARG A 108 14.09 16.60 -4.46
CA ARG A 108 14.05 15.34 -5.23
C ARG A 108 12.67 15.10 -5.81
N GLU A 109 12.65 14.32 -6.88
CA GLU A 109 11.44 13.72 -7.46
C GLU A 109 11.43 12.23 -7.20
N TYR A 110 10.31 11.78 -6.71
CA TYR A 110 10.11 10.37 -6.38
C TYR A 110 9.21 9.71 -7.42
N ALA A 111 9.51 8.47 -7.77
CA ALA A 111 8.52 7.60 -8.37
C ALA A 111 7.47 7.21 -7.31
N PRO A 112 6.20 7.00 -7.68
CA PRO A 112 5.18 6.56 -6.73
C PRO A 112 5.58 5.29 -5.96
N GLU A 113 6.28 4.37 -6.61
CA GLU A 113 6.79 3.12 -6.04
C GLU A 113 7.78 3.35 -4.91
N GLU A 114 8.63 4.37 -4.99
CA GLU A 114 9.60 4.71 -3.93
C GLU A 114 8.88 5.18 -2.66
N LEU A 115 7.84 5.98 -2.81
CA LEU A 115 7.02 6.45 -1.68
C LEU A 115 6.20 5.30 -1.08
N VAL A 116 5.60 4.46 -1.92
CA VAL A 116 4.87 3.27 -1.46
C VAL A 116 5.80 2.27 -0.78
N ALA A 117 7.03 2.12 -1.24
CA ALA A 117 8.05 1.31 -0.59
C ALA A 117 8.30 1.74 0.86
N SER A 118 8.23 3.05 1.16
CA SER A 118 8.37 3.54 2.53
C SER A 118 7.22 3.07 3.43
N ILE A 119 5.99 2.96 2.88
CA ILE A 119 4.83 2.42 3.60
C ILE A 119 5.02 0.93 3.89
N ILE A 120 5.41 0.16 2.85
CA ILE A 120 5.66 -1.28 2.99
C ILE A 120 6.77 -1.52 4.01
N ARG A 121 7.86 -0.75 3.96
CA ARG A 121 8.97 -0.85 4.92
C ARG A 121 8.49 -0.66 6.35
N LYS A 122 7.71 0.40 6.63
CA LYS A 122 7.15 0.61 7.96
C LYS A 122 6.32 -0.57 8.44
N LEU A 123 5.47 -1.14 7.60
CA LEU A 123 4.65 -2.31 7.95
C LEU A 123 5.51 -3.54 8.26
N VAL A 124 6.58 -3.74 7.48
CA VAL A 124 7.55 -4.84 7.67
C VAL A 124 8.36 -4.64 8.94
N ASP A 125 8.79 -3.42 9.24
CA ASP A 125 9.54 -3.09 10.45
C ASP A 125 8.67 -3.28 11.71
N ASP A 126 7.41 -2.80 11.68
CA ASP A 126 6.43 -3.04 12.75
C ASP A 126 6.19 -4.55 12.98
N ALA A 127 6.06 -5.31 11.88
CA ALA A 127 5.87 -6.75 11.94
C ALA A 127 7.12 -7.48 12.47
N SER A 128 8.30 -7.08 12.03
CA SER A 128 9.57 -7.65 12.51
C SER A 128 9.78 -7.38 13.99
N THR A 129 9.41 -6.18 14.45
CA THR A 129 9.45 -5.82 15.88
C THR A 129 8.49 -6.67 16.71
N TYR A 130 7.26 -6.85 16.22
CA TYR A 130 6.25 -7.68 16.89
C TYR A 130 6.68 -9.15 17.00
N LEU A 131 7.24 -9.69 15.91
CA LEU A 131 7.65 -11.09 15.81
C LEU A 131 8.98 -11.40 16.53
N GLY A 132 9.80 -10.36 16.79
CA GLY A 132 11.16 -10.53 17.34
C GLY A 132 12.15 -11.12 16.35
N GLU A 133 11.80 -11.18 15.05
CA GLU A 133 12.63 -11.72 13.97
C GLU A 133 12.36 -10.99 12.64
N PRO A 134 13.31 -10.98 11.70
CA PRO A 134 13.13 -10.30 10.41
C PRO A 134 12.00 -10.91 9.58
N VAL A 135 11.21 -10.04 8.94
CA VAL A 135 10.26 -10.40 7.89
C VAL A 135 10.98 -10.31 6.55
N GLU A 136 11.06 -11.42 5.84
CA GLU A 136 11.80 -11.53 4.57
C GLU A 136 10.86 -11.52 3.36
N ALA A 137 9.60 -11.90 3.54
CA ALA A 137 8.65 -12.05 2.45
C ALA A 137 7.25 -11.53 2.81
N ALA A 138 6.48 -11.15 1.79
CA ALA A 138 5.10 -10.71 1.94
C ALA A 138 4.19 -11.24 0.83
N VAL A 139 2.92 -11.43 1.17
CA VAL A 139 1.80 -11.51 0.21
C VAL A 139 1.13 -10.14 0.24
N VAL A 140 1.02 -9.45 -0.90
CA VAL A 140 0.46 -8.11 -0.97
C VAL A 140 -0.84 -8.12 -1.74
N THR A 141 -1.86 -7.40 -1.26
CA THR A 141 -3.14 -7.27 -1.98
C THR A 141 -3.12 -6.09 -2.94
N VAL A 142 -3.84 -6.24 -4.05
CA VAL A 142 -4.10 -5.19 -5.04
C VAL A 142 -5.54 -5.26 -5.52
N PRO A 143 -6.12 -4.16 -6.04
CA PRO A 143 -7.42 -4.19 -6.69
C PRO A 143 -7.47 -5.21 -7.83
N ALA A 144 -8.65 -5.82 -8.05
CA ALA A 144 -8.82 -6.82 -9.10
C ALA A 144 -8.56 -6.26 -10.52
N TYR A 145 -8.81 -4.96 -10.73
CA TYR A 145 -8.63 -4.26 -12.01
C TYR A 145 -7.18 -3.81 -12.28
N PHE A 146 -6.24 -3.99 -11.34
CA PHE A 146 -4.83 -3.66 -11.60
C PHE A 146 -4.29 -4.46 -12.78
N ASN A 147 -3.71 -3.75 -13.74
CA ASN A 147 -3.00 -4.32 -14.86
C ASN A 147 -1.62 -4.88 -14.46
N ASP A 148 -0.93 -5.51 -15.39
CA ASP A 148 0.37 -6.14 -15.13
C ASP A 148 1.46 -5.12 -14.74
N ALA A 149 1.45 -3.91 -15.31
CA ALA A 149 2.38 -2.84 -14.95
C ALA A 149 2.20 -2.42 -13.49
N GLN A 150 0.97 -2.20 -13.04
CA GLN A 150 0.65 -1.85 -11.64
C GLN A 150 1.00 -2.97 -10.66
N ARG A 151 0.80 -4.24 -11.05
CA ARG A 151 1.22 -5.41 -10.25
C ARG A 151 2.73 -5.50 -10.17
N GLN A 152 3.43 -5.24 -11.26
CA GLN A 152 4.89 -5.23 -11.28
C GLN A 152 5.44 -4.09 -10.43
N ALA A 153 4.90 -2.88 -10.56
CA ALA A 153 5.26 -1.73 -9.73
C ALA A 153 5.04 -1.99 -8.22
N THR A 154 3.98 -2.75 -7.87
CA THR A 154 3.76 -3.17 -6.47
C THR A 154 4.86 -4.14 -5.99
N ARG A 155 5.32 -5.08 -6.85
CA ARG A 155 6.48 -5.93 -6.51
C ARG A 155 7.76 -5.12 -6.37
N ASP A 156 7.97 -4.15 -7.26
CA ASP A 156 9.15 -3.28 -7.22
C ASP A 156 9.16 -2.43 -5.95
N ALA A 157 8.01 -1.92 -5.51
CA ALA A 157 7.88 -1.23 -4.22
C ALA A 157 8.26 -2.15 -3.05
N GLY A 158 7.84 -3.42 -3.06
CA GLY A 158 8.27 -4.41 -2.06
C GLY A 158 9.80 -4.62 -2.06
N ARG A 159 10.39 -4.78 -3.25
CA ARG A 159 11.85 -4.91 -3.39
C ARG A 159 12.60 -3.67 -2.88
N LEU A 160 12.11 -2.47 -3.18
CA LEU A 160 12.67 -1.22 -2.66
C LEU A 160 12.51 -1.11 -1.13
N ALA A 161 11.46 -1.72 -0.58
CA ALA A 161 11.26 -1.84 0.87
C ALA A 161 12.18 -2.89 1.53
N GLY A 162 12.86 -3.72 0.75
CA GLY A 162 13.74 -4.78 1.25
C GLY A 162 13.01 -6.08 1.59
N VAL A 163 11.80 -6.31 1.05
CA VAL A 163 11.01 -7.52 1.27
C VAL A 163 10.66 -8.18 -0.06
N SER A 164 10.71 -9.52 -0.13
CA SER A 164 10.27 -10.29 -1.29
C SER A 164 8.75 -10.35 -1.36
N VAL A 165 8.15 -9.90 -2.47
CA VAL A 165 6.72 -10.07 -2.70
C VAL A 165 6.47 -11.40 -3.39
N GLU A 166 6.22 -12.43 -2.60
CA GLU A 166 6.04 -13.81 -3.08
C GLU A 166 4.76 -13.98 -3.90
N ARG A 167 3.72 -13.23 -3.53
CA ARG A 167 2.44 -13.27 -4.25
C ARG A 167 1.73 -11.93 -4.21
N ILE A 168 1.13 -11.57 -5.34
CA ILE A 168 0.10 -10.53 -5.42
C ILE A 168 -1.27 -11.23 -5.41
N LEU A 169 -2.16 -10.81 -4.54
CA LEU A 169 -3.51 -11.34 -4.41
C LEU A 169 -4.53 -10.22 -4.66
N ASN A 170 -5.62 -10.52 -5.34
CA ASN A 170 -6.69 -9.55 -5.51
C ASN A 170 -7.42 -9.29 -4.17
N GLU A 171 -7.67 -8.03 -3.84
CA GLU A 171 -8.38 -7.60 -2.62
C GLU A 171 -9.71 -8.35 -2.41
N PRO A 172 -10.62 -8.43 -3.41
CA PRO A 172 -11.86 -9.17 -3.24
C PRO A 172 -11.65 -10.67 -3.04
N THR A 173 -10.58 -11.25 -3.60
CA THR A 173 -10.22 -12.65 -3.38
C THR A 173 -9.75 -12.86 -1.94
N ALA A 174 -8.91 -11.95 -1.42
CA ALA A 174 -8.44 -12.00 -0.03
C ALA A 174 -9.61 -11.86 0.96
N ALA A 175 -10.52 -10.95 0.71
CA ALA A 175 -11.72 -10.75 1.52
C ALA A 175 -12.61 -12.01 1.53
N ALA A 176 -12.85 -12.62 0.38
CA ALA A 176 -13.61 -13.84 0.25
C ALA A 176 -12.96 -15.01 1.02
N LEU A 177 -11.64 -15.16 0.90
CA LEU A 177 -10.88 -16.19 1.65
C LEU A 177 -10.95 -15.99 3.16
N ALA A 178 -10.86 -14.73 3.63
CA ALA A 178 -10.94 -14.38 5.05
C ALA A 178 -12.33 -14.68 5.64
N TYR A 179 -13.40 -14.58 4.85
CA TYR A 179 -14.75 -14.93 5.26
C TYR A 179 -14.96 -16.44 5.46
N GLY A 180 -14.01 -17.27 5.05
CA GLY A 180 -14.02 -18.71 5.35
C GLY A 180 -14.92 -19.52 4.43
N PHE A 181 -14.85 -19.31 3.12
CA PHE A 181 -15.58 -20.14 2.16
C PHE A 181 -15.09 -21.61 2.20
N ASP A 182 -16.00 -22.49 2.59
CA ASP A 182 -15.83 -23.93 2.43
C ASP A 182 -15.78 -24.26 0.93
N ARG A 183 -14.71 -24.95 0.51
CA ARG A 183 -14.46 -25.36 -0.89
C ARG A 183 -15.43 -26.43 -1.42
N SER A 184 -16.40 -26.86 -0.61
CA SER A 184 -17.29 -28.01 -0.92
C SER A 184 -18.43 -27.69 -1.89
N ALA A 185 -18.71 -26.42 -2.21
CA ALA A 185 -19.74 -26.04 -3.17
C ALA A 185 -19.36 -24.77 -3.95
N VAL A 186 -19.63 -24.77 -5.25
CA VAL A 186 -19.48 -23.55 -6.09
C VAL A 186 -20.45 -22.49 -5.58
N LYS A 187 -19.91 -21.40 -5.08
CA LYS A 187 -20.67 -20.25 -4.59
C LYS A 187 -20.40 -19.02 -5.43
N ARG A 188 -21.39 -18.18 -5.57
CA ARG A 188 -21.23 -16.81 -6.08
C ARG A 188 -21.19 -15.87 -4.90
N VAL A 189 -20.18 -15.05 -4.85
CA VAL A 189 -19.91 -14.11 -3.75
C VAL A 189 -19.83 -12.72 -4.31
N LEU A 190 -20.59 -11.81 -3.75
CA LEU A 190 -20.51 -10.38 -4.04
C LEU A 190 -19.69 -9.73 -2.92
N VAL A 191 -18.58 -9.12 -3.28
CA VAL A 191 -17.71 -8.37 -2.36
C VAL A 191 -17.92 -6.88 -2.61
N PHE A 192 -18.29 -6.17 -1.53
CA PHE A 192 -18.35 -4.72 -1.48
C PHE A 192 -17.15 -4.23 -0.71
N ASP A 193 -16.25 -3.52 -1.36
CA ASP A 193 -15.07 -2.90 -0.76
C ASP A 193 -15.26 -1.39 -0.76
N LEU A 194 -15.65 -0.83 0.38
CA LEU A 194 -15.84 0.60 0.59
C LEU A 194 -14.67 1.13 1.43
N GLY A 195 -13.62 1.58 0.74
CA GLY A 195 -12.45 2.19 1.36
C GLY A 195 -12.61 3.68 1.64
N GLY A 196 -11.54 4.31 2.12
CA GLY A 196 -11.51 5.76 2.37
C GLY A 196 -11.31 6.61 1.10
N GLY A 197 -10.96 5.99 -0.04
CA GLY A 197 -10.68 6.70 -1.30
C GLY A 197 -11.25 6.02 -2.54
N THR A 198 -11.66 4.75 -2.42
CA THR A 198 -12.22 3.95 -3.52
C THR A 198 -13.42 3.16 -3.05
N PHE A 199 -14.29 2.82 -3.99
CA PHE A 199 -15.39 1.88 -3.80
C PHE A 199 -15.36 0.86 -4.94
N ASP A 200 -15.21 -0.41 -4.57
CA ASP A 200 -15.10 -1.50 -5.52
C ASP A 200 -16.18 -2.57 -5.26
N VAL A 201 -16.79 -3.07 -6.33
CA VAL A 201 -17.75 -4.18 -6.27
C VAL A 201 -17.23 -5.31 -7.16
N SER A 202 -17.11 -6.50 -6.58
CA SER A 202 -16.60 -7.67 -7.29
C SER A 202 -17.53 -8.86 -7.12
N LEU A 203 -17.87 -9.51 -8.23
CA LEU A 203 -18.61 -10.77 -8.22
C LEU A 203 -17.62 -11.93 -8.46
N LEU A 204 -17.50 -12.80 -7.48
CA LEU A 204 -16.60 -13.95 -7.53
C LEU A 204 -17.41 -15.24 -7.69
N ARG A 205 -16.87 -16.18 -8.46
CA ARG A 205 -17.30 -17.58 -8.50
C ARG A 205 -16.18 -18.42 -7.92
N ILE A 206 -16.46 -19.08 -6.83
CA ILE A 206 -15.52 -19.93 -6.10
C ILE A 206 -15.91 -21.38 -6.27
#